data_794468609b78878cb990c4b6d9238930
#
_entry.id   794468609b78878cb990c4b6d9238930
#
_cell.length_a   1.000
_cell.length_b   1.000
_cell.length_c   1.000
_cell.angle_alpha   90.00
_cell.angle_beta   90.00
_cell.angle_gamma   90.00
#
_symmetry.space_group_name_H-M   'P 1'
#
loop_
_entity.id
_entity.type
_entity.pdbx_description
1 polymer ?
#
loop_
_entity_poly.entity_id
_entity_poly.type
_entity_poly.pdbx_seq_one_letter_code
_entity_poly.pdbx_strand_id
1 'polypeptide(L)'
;MESSLVNQLVGTKINVGNQIGAAANKPDKNDEKLQYVSSYIISANDRNLLEETKWVLYHEFGIYIFRGKNIYLCVNAADNGQKGNGGHAHNDKLSFELFIGDECIFEDSGTYVYTSCPELRNKFRSVNIHNTIFTGIEQNEYNGLFAMYSRSKCRVIDVRSNSIKVEVCYGDIIHRREFMIKNDCIIIQDECNKAYQAHFIQNEVTRGYGKILVG
;
A
#
# COMPACT_ATOMS: atom_id res chain seq x y z
N MET A 1 -17.44 -2.92 -18.88
CA MET A 1 -18.07 -1.65 -18.44
C MET A 1 -17.71 -1.42 -16.96
N GLU A 2 -16.42 -1.28 -16.62
CA GLU A 2 -15.95 -1.10 -15.24
C GLU A 2 -14.75 -0.15 -15.11
N SER A 3 -14.52 0.69 -16.12
CA SER A 3 -13.39 1.63 -16.11
C SER A 3 -13.78 3.07 -15.69
N SER A 4 -15.00 3.29 -15.17
CA SER A 4 -15.51 4.66 -14.95
C SER A 4 -15.58 5.12 -13.50
N LEU A 5 -15.18 4.31 -12.51
CA LEU A 5 -15.31 4.68 -11.09
C LEU A 5 -14.10 5.41 -10.49
N VAL A 6 -12.98 5.50 -11.22
CA VAL A 6 -11.76 6.16 -10.72
C VAL A 6 -11.77 7.69 -10.93
N ASN A 7 -12.74 8.25 -11.66
CA ASN A 7 -12.69 9.64 -12.14
C ASN A 7 -13.55 10.65 -11.38
N GLN A 8 -14.05 10.36 -10.18
CA GLN A 8 -14.79 11.34 -9.37
C GLN A 8 -14.11 11.62 -8.04
N LEU A 9 -12.91 12.19 -8.10
CA LEU A 9 -12.28 12.83 -6.95
C LEU A 9 -12.34 14.33 -7.10
N VAL A 10 -12.98 14.97 -6.16
CA VAL A 10 -13.03 16.44 -6.03
C VAL A 10 -11.59 16.93 -5.80
N GLY A 11 -10.99 17.50 -6.83
CA GLY A 11 -9.73 18.25 -6.75
C GLY A 11 -8.43 17.50 -6.99
N THR A 12 -8.36 16.19 -6.86
CA THR A 12 -7.10 15.45 -7.03
C THR A 12 -7.09 14.69 -8.36
N LYS A 13 -6.21 15.08 -9.30
CA LYS A 13 -6.04 14.35 -10.56
C LYS A 13 -5.16 13.12 -10.32
N ILE A 14 -5.78 11.95 -10.21
CA ILE A 14 -5.06 10.68 -10.28
C ILE A 14 -4.97 10.29 -11.76
N ASN A 15 -3.78 10.41 -12.35
CA ASN A 15 -3.51 9.89 -13.67
C ASN A 15 -3.03 8.44 -13.55
N VAL A 16 -3.91 7.49 -13.83
CA VAL A 16 -3.54 6.07 -13.94
C VAL A 16 -3.00 5.84 -15.35
N GLY A 17 -1.69 5.88 -15.47
CA GLY A 17 -1.00 5.51 -16.72
C GLY A 17 -0.67 4.02 -16.70
N ASN A 18 -1.50 3.17 -17.28
CA ASN A 18 -1.11 1.81 -17.61
C ASN A 18 -0.15 1.85 -18.80
N GLN A 19 1.14 1.91 -18.54
CA GLN A 19 2.15 1.62 -19.56
C GLN A 19 2.65 0.18 -19.37
N ILE A 20 2.08 -0.74 -20.13
CA ILE A 20 2.78 -1.98 -20.50
C ILE A 20 3.81 -1.55 -21.54
N GLY A 21 4.94 -1.07 -21.06
CA GLY A 21 6.01 -0.55 -21.90
C GLY A 21 7.35 -0.96 -21.32
N ALA A 22 8.11 -1.74 -22.07
CA ALA A 22 9.50 -2.01 -21.79
C ALA A 22 10.28 -0.69 -21.74
N ALA A 23 10.51 -0.15 -20.54
CA ALA A 23 11.44 0.95 -20.33
C ALA A 23 12.84 0.39 -20.20
N ALA A 24 13.69 0.80 -21.12
CA ALA A 24 15.08 0.45 -21.22
C ALA A 24 15.90 1.05 -20.06
N ASN A 25 16.05 0.30 -18.97
CA ASN A 25 17.27 0.30 -18.16
C ASN A 25 17.62 -1.17 -17.95
N LYS A 26 18.87 -1.57 -18.26
CA LYS A 26 19.29 -2.97 -18.13
C LYS A 26 18.97 -3.46 -16.74
N PRO A 27 18.08 -4.46 -16.59
CA PRO A 27 17.73 -5.01 -15.29
C PRO A 27 18.96 -5.68 -14.67
N ASP A 28 19.10 -5.55 -13.36
CA ASP A 28 19.95 -6.42 -12.56
C ASP A 28 19.50 -7.87 -12.81
N LYS A 29 20.43 -8.82 -12.88
CA LYS A 29 20.14 -10.22 -13.28
C LYS A 29 19.04 -10.93 -12.48
N ASN A 30 18.55 -10.33 -11.39
CA ASN A 30 17.40 -10.78 -10.60
C ASN A 30 16.07 -10.11 -10.99
N ASP A 31 16.06 -9.11 -11.86
CA ASP A 31 14.86 -8.35 -12.24
C ASP A 31 14.10 -8.94 -13.44
N GLU A 32 14.63 -9.98 -14.10
CA GLU A 32 13.95 -10.64 -15.24
C GLU A 32 12.58 -11.24 -14.91
N LYS A 33 12.19 -11.28 -13.63
CA LYS A 33 10.92 -11.86 -13.16
C LYS A 33 9.78 -10.86 -13.00
N LEU A 34 10.05 -9.56 -12.90
CA LEU A 34 9.02 -8.53 -12.63
C LEU A 34 8.48 -7.97 -13.94
N GLN A 35 7.47 -8.63 -14.51
CA GLN A 35 6.95 -8.33 -15.84
C GLN A 35 5.80 -7.34 -15.85
N TYR A 36 5.09 -7.20 -14.71
CA TYR A 36 3.92 -6.36 -14.59
C TYR A 36 4.29 -5.10 -13.83
N VAL A 37 4.19 -3.96 -14.50
CA VAL A 37 4.57 -2.66 -13.93
C VAL A 37 3.41 -1.68 -14.08
N SER A 38 3.08 -0.98 -13.01
CA SER A 38 2.12 0.12 -13.01
C SER A 38 2.70 1.32 -12.29
N SER A 39 2.35 2.53 -12.76
CA SER A 39 2.75 3.78 -12.14
C SER A 39 1.54 4.68 -11.93
N TYR A 40 1.47 5.29 -10.75
CA TYR A 40 0.40 6.18 -10.33
C TYR A 40 1.01 7.52 -9.92
N ILE A 41 0.42 8.62 -10.39
CA ILE A 41 0.87 9.97 -10.07
C ILE A 41 -0.24 10.68 -9.29
N ILE A 42 0.11 11.17 -8.10
CA ILE A 42 -0.77 11.91 -7.20
C ILE A 42 -0.27 13.34 -7.14
N SER A 43 -1.06 14.29 -7.62
CA SER A 43 -0.71 15.72 -7.63
C SER A 43 -0.77 16.30 -6.22
N ALA A 44 0.13 17.22 -5.93
CA ALA A 44 0.18 17.95 -4.67
C ALA A 44 -0.68 19.23 -4.65
N ASN A 45 -1.40 19.55 -5.72
CA ASN A 45 -2.28 20.73 -5.82
C ASN A 45 -1.59 22.01 -5.32
N ASP A 46 -0.48 22.41 -5.98
CA ASP A 46 0.33 23.61 -5.69
C ASP A 46 1.10 23.61 -4.35
N ARG A 47 1.11 22.51 -3.61
CA ARG A 47 1.93 22.37 -2.39
C ARG A 47 3.31 21.83 -2.71
N ASN A 48 4.34 22.34 -2.01
CA ASN A 48 5.68 21.76 -2.04
C ASN A 48 5.77 20.62 -1.03
N LEU A 49 5.78 19.37 -1.52
CA LEU A 49 5.83 18.18 -0.68
C LEU A 49 7.21 17.91 -0.04
N LEU A 50 8.27 18.58 -0.51
CA LEU A 50 9.62 18.42 0.04
C LEU A 50 9.98 19.47 1.10
N GLU A 51 9.01 20.30 1.53
CA GLU A 51 9.23 21.32 2.54
C GLU A 51 9.34 20.68 3.94
N GLU A 52 10.48 20.89 4.60
CA GLU A 52 10.78 20.43 5.98
C GLU A 52 10.59 18.91 6.17
N THR A 53 11.00 18.12 5.18
CA THR A 53 10.74 16.68 5.19
C THR A 53 11.84 15.87 5.86
N LYS A 54 11.41 14.73 6.41
CA LYS A 54 12.30 13.68 6.91
C LYS A 54 11.65 12.32 6.89
N TRP A 55 12.44 11.26 6.80
CA TRP A 55 12.05 9.91 7.13
C TRP A 55 12.13 9.66 8.64
N VAL A 56 11.15 8.93 9.16
CA VAL A 56 11.17 8.28 10.48
C VAL A 56 11.03 6.78 10.23
N LEU A 57 12.04 6.01 10.55
CA LEU A 57 12.18 4.61 10.18
C LEU A 57 12.05 3.73 11.43
N TYR A 58 10.97 2.98 11.54
CA TYR A 58 10.72 2.02 12.62
C TYR A 58 10.99 0.60 12.11
N HIS A 59 12.27 0.26 11.92
CA HIS A 59 12.71 -1.00 11.31
C HIS A 59 12.14 -2.24 12.00
N GLU A 60 12.11 -2.25 13.34
CA GLU A 60 11.59 -3.39 14.11
C GLU A 60 10.08 -3.61 13.93
N PHE A 61 9.36 -2.57 13.56
CA PHE A 61 7.92 -2.61 13.29
C PHE A 61 7.61 -2.72 11.79
N GLY A 62 8.59 -2.51 10.92
CA GLY A 62 8.38 -2.46 9.48
C GLY A 62 7.53 -1.27 9.02
N ILE A 63 7.52 -0.17 9.78
CA ILE A 63 6.77 1.05 9.48
C ILE A 63 7.74 2.16 9.11
N TYR A 64 7.46 2.82 7.99
CA TYR A 64 8.32 3.86 7.42
C TYR A 64 7.49 5.11 7.14
N ILE A 65 7.80 6.22 7.79
CA ILE A 65 7.02 7.45 7.71
C ILE A 65 7.86 8.54 7.05
N PHE A 66 7.39 9.06 5.91
CA PHE A 66 7.88 10.30 5.32
C PHE A 66 6.95 11.42 5.72
N ARG A 67 7.46 12.43 6.41
CA ARG A 67 6.64 13.55 6.87
C ARG A 67 7.36 14.88 6.72
N GLY A 68 6.60 15.91 6.42
CA GLY A 68 7.01 17.29 6.33
C GLY A 68 5.84 18.23 6.58
N LYS A 69 5.98 19.49 6.19
CA LYS A 69 4.94 20.49 6.36
C LYS A 69 3.66 20.16 5.60
N ASN A 70 3.79 19.64 4.37
CA ASN A 70 2.68 19.43 3.45
C ASN A 70 2.42 17.96 3.13
N ILE A 71 3.08 17.00 3.80
CA ILE A 71 2.95 15.58 3.50
C ILE A 71 3.07 14.73 4.77
N TYR A 72 2.24 13.70 4.83
CA TYR A 72 2.41 12.52 5.67
C TYR A 72 2.17 11.29 4.81
N LEU A 73 3.20 10.46 4.64
CA LEU A 73 3.13 9.16 3.98
C LEU A 73 3.60 8.11 4.97
N CYS A 74 2.75 7.14 5.30
CA CYS A 74 3.08 6.00 6.13
C CYS A 74 3.07 4.74 5.26
N VAL A 75 4.17 4.00 5.23
CA VAL A 75 4.34 2.77 4.44
C VAL A 75 4.46 1.58 5.37
N ASN A 76 3.64 0.55 5.16
CA ASN A 76 3.68 -0.71 5.87
C ASN A 76 4.50 -1.76 5.12
N ALA A 77 5.69 -2.08 5.61
CA ALA A 77 6.50 -3.21 5.15
C ALA A 77 6.82 -4.15 6.33
N ALA A 78 5.82 -4.36 7.19
CA ALA A 78 5.92 -5.20 8.38
C ALA A 78 5.69 -6.68 8.06
N ASP A 79 6.44 -7.55 8.71
CA ASP A 79 6.09 -8.96 8.83
C ASP A 79 4.88 -9.12 9.79
N ASN A 80 4.28 -10.30 9.84
CA ASN A 80 3.24 -10.59 10.83
C ASN A 80 3.81 -10.50 12.25
N GLY A 81 3.17 -9.70 13.09
CA GLY A 81 3.53 -9.56 14.49
C GLY A 81 3.35 -10.86 15.31
N GLN A 82 3.61 -10.78 16.61
CA GLN A 82 3.42 -11.88 17.57
C GLN A 82 4.18 -13.17 17.18
N LYS A 83 5.43 -13.04 16.73
CA LYS A 83 6.29 -14.15 16.28
C LYS A 83 5.66 -14.96 15.13
N GLY A 84 4.91 -14.29 14.23
CA GLY A 84 4.24 -14.91 13.09
C GLY A 84 2.83 -15.44 13.38
N ASN A 85 2.32 -15.34 14.60
CA ASN A 85 0.95 -15.75 14.92
C ASN A 85 -0.12 -14.81 14.34
N GLY A 86 0.21 -13.53 14.16
CA GLY A 86 -0.59 -12.56 13.41
C GLY A 86 -2.00 -12.31 13.95
N GLY A 87 -2.22 -12.37 15.28
CA GLY A 87 -3.56 -12.24 15.87
C GLY A 87 -4.28 -10.93 15.57
N HIS A 88 -3.53 -9.87 15.28
CA HIS A 88 -4.02 -8.57 14.84
C HIS A 88 -3.50 -8.17 13.46
N ALA A 89 -2.84 -9.05 12.74
CA ALA A 89 -2.31 -8.77 11.41
C ALA A 89 -3.39 -8.82 10.34
N HIS A 90 -3.15 -8.05 9.29
CA HIS A 90 -3.94 -8.03 8.06
C HIS A 90 -3.06 -8.42 6.86
N ASN A 91 -3.68 -8.71 5.73
CA ASN A 91 -3.02 -8.89 4.44
C ASN A 91 -2.82 -7.52 3.77
N ASP A 92 -2.04 -6.69 4.42
CA ASP A 92 -1.83 -5.26 4.16
C ASP A 92 -0.37 -4.92 3.82
N LYS A 93 0.42 -5.92 3.43
CA LYS A 93 1.83 -5.70 3.14
C LYS A 93 2.00 -4.78 1.94
N LEU A 94 2.90 -3.82 2.08
CA LEU A 94 3.16 -2.70 1.18
C LEU A 94 1.96 -1.75 1.01
N SER A 95 0.96 -1.80 1.91
CA SER A 95 -0.06 -0.75 1.97
C SER A 95 0.53 0.56 2.49
N PHE A 96 -0.23 1.63 2.32
CA PHE A 96 0.19 2.96 2.74
C PHE A 96 -1.02 3.84 3.08
N GLU A 97 -0.74 4.87 3.89
CA GLU A 97 -1.63 6.00 4.13
C GLU A 97 -0.97 7.28 3.62
N LEU A 98 -1.73 8.18 3.05
CA LEU A 98 -1.23 9.43 2.48
C LEU A 98 -2.14 10.60 2.81
N PHE A 99 -1.54 11.64 3.39
CA PHE A 99 -2.15 12.96 3.57
C PHE A 99 -1.30 14.00 2.85
N ILE A 100 -1.96 14.95 2.18
CA ILE A 100 -1.34 16.12 1.55
C ILE A 100 -1.96 17.38 2.16
N GLY A 101 -1.18 18.13 2.93
CA GLY A 101 -1.71 19.16 3.82
C GLY A 101 -2.66 18.54 4.84
N ASP A 102 -3.87 19.06 4.93
CA ASP A 102 -4.94 18.57 5.81
C ASP A 102 -5.87 17.55 5.13
N GLU A 103 -5.61 17.23 3.85
CA GLU A 103 -6.44 16.35 3.05
C GLU A 103 -5.97 14.90 3.15
N CYS A 104 -6.88 13.99 3.55
CA CYS A 104 -6.65 12.56 3.50
C CYS A 104 -6.85 12.06 2.07
N ILE A 105 -5.77 11.62 1.42
CA ILE A 105 -5.82 11.10 0.06
C ILE A 105 -6.11 9.60 0.06
N PHE A 106 -5.39 8.85 0.91
CA PHE A 106 -5.61 7.42 1.11
C PHE A 106 -5.48 7.09 2.59
N GLU A 107 -6.45 6.39 3.12
CA GLU A 107 -6.50 5.93 4.51
C GLU A 107 -6.65 4.40 4.54
N ASP A 108 -6.16 3.75 5.59
CA ASP A 108 -6.42 2.32 5.79
C ASP A 108 -7.87 2.07 6.18
N SER A 109 -8.46 0.98 5.70
CA SER A 109 -9.85 0.63 5.98
C SER A 109 -10.12 0.28 7.46
N GLY A 110 -9.08 -0.03 8.22
CA GLY A 110 -9.16 -0.43 9.63
C GLY A 110 -9.67 -1.87 9.81
N THR A 111 -10.10 -2.19 11.02
CA THR A 111 -10.44 -3.57 11.43
C THR A 111 -11.94 -3.86 11.44
N TYR A 112 -12.78 -2.85 11.66
CA TYR A 112 -14.23 -2.89 11.79
C TYR A 112 -14.73 -3.72 12.99
N VAL A 113 -14.61 -5.06 12.93
CA VAL A 113 -15.11 -5.98 13.98
C VAL A 113 -14.07 -7.05 14.30
N TYR A 114 -14.18 -7.66 15.48
CA TYR A 114 -13.32 -8.77 15.89
C TYR A 114 -14.06 -10.11 15.90
N THR A 115 -14.82 -10.38 16.95
CA THR A 115 -15.41 -11.71 17.22
C THR A 115 -16.85 -11.86 16.81
N SER A 116 -17.58 -10.75 16.72
CA SER A 116 -19.04 -10.76 16.50
C SER A 116 -19.43 -11.26 15.11
N CYS A 117 -18.58 -11.10 14.12
CA CYS A 117 -18.82 -11.53 12.74
C CYS A 117 -17.52 -11.94 12.07
N PRO A 118 -17.17 -13.25 12.03
CA PRO A 118 -15.94 -13.74 11.43
C PRO A 118 -15.77 -13.41 9.94
N GLU A 119 -16.86 -13.39 9.19
CA GLU A 119 -16.85 -13.08 7.76
C GLU A 119 -16.46 -11.62 7.52
N LEU A 120 -17.07 -10.68 8.25
CA LEU A 120 -16.71 -9.27 8.18
C LEU A 120 -15.29 -9.03 8.68
N ARG A 121 -14.88 -9.70 9.76
CA ARG A 121 -13.51 -9.65 10.23
C ARG A 121 -12.54 -10.08 9.12
N ASN A 122 -12.78 -11.19 8.45
CA ASN A 122 -11.92 -11.67 7.36
C ASN A 122 -11.96 -10.74 6.16
N LYS A 123 -13.13 -10.15 5.83
CA LYS A 123 -13.22 -9.11 4.80
C LYS A 123 -12.25 -7.96 5.09
N PHE A 124 -12.27 -7.42 6.33
CA PHE A 124 -11.43 -6.28 6.72
C PHE A 124 -9.96 -6.65 6.97
N ARG A 125 -9.59 -7.91 6.95
CA ARG A 125 -8.20 -8.40 6.95
C ARG A 125 -7.69 -8.80 5.57
N SER A 126 -8.57 -8.81 4.56
CA SER A 126 -8.23 -9.23 3.19
C SER A 126 -7.41 -8.15 2.48
N VAL A 127 -6.50 -8.59 1.62
CA VAL A 127 -5.69 -7.71 0.77
C VAL A 127 -6.54 -6.75 -0.08
N ASN A 128 -7.76 -7.15 -0.44
CA ASN A 128 -8.68 -6.36 -1.28
C ASN A 128 -9.21 -5.08 -0.61
N ILE A 129 -9.03 -4.93 0.70
CA ILE A 129 -9.55 -3.79 1.46
C ILE A 129 -8.42 -2.86 1.94
N HIS A 130 -7.20 -3.03 1.44
CA HIS A 130 -6.04 -2.23 1.78
C HIS A 130 -5.40 -1.60 0.54
N ASN A 131 -4.64 -0.52 0.72
CA ASN A 131 -3.98 0.23 -0.35
C ASN A 131 -2.75 -0.52 -0.90
N THR A 132 -2.96 -1.69 -1.50
CA THR A 132 -1.91 -2.55 -2.05
C THR A 132 -2.37 -3.23 -3.34
N ILE A 133 -1.64 -4.24 -3.84
CA ILE A 133 -2.04 -5.01 -5.01
C ILE A 133 -2.61 -6.37 -4.62
N PHE A 134 -3.53 -6.88 -5.43
CA PHE A 134 -4.10 -8.21 -5.33
C PHE A 134 -3.72 -9.06 -6.56
N THR A 135 -3.10 -10.20 -6.33
CA THR A 135 -2.63 -11.14 -7.37
C THR A 135 -3.51 -12.37 -7.52
N GLY A 136 -4.72 -12.34 -6.94
CA GLY A 136 -5.63 -13.50 -6.91
C GLY A 136 -5.50 -14.36 -5.66
N ILE A 137 -4.51 -14.11 -4.80
CA ILE A 137 -4.31 -14.83 -3.53
C ILE A 137 -4.01 -13.86 -2.39
N GLU A 138 -4.33 -14.26 -1.16
CA GLU A 138 -3.98 -13.54 0.06
C GLU A 138 -2.49 -13.64 0.36
N GLN A 139 -1.91 -12.59 0.94
CA GLN A 139 -0.49 -12.54 1.29
C GLN A 139 -0.12 -13.51 2.43
N ASN A 140 -1.06 -13.77 3.34
CA ASN A 140 -0.94 -14.68 4.46
C ASN A 140 -2.22 -15.49 4.62
N GLU A 141 -2.15 -16.63 5.29
CA GLU A 141 -3.27 -17.56 5.43
C GLU A 141 -4.01 -17.34 6.74
N TYR A 142 -5.34 -17.22 6.66
CA TYR A 142 -6.19 -17.18 7.86
C TYR A 142 -6.15 -18.52 8.58
N ASN A 143 -5.93 -18.48 9.89
CA ASN A 143 -6.00 -19.65 10.76
C ASN A 143 -6.98 -19.41 11.90
N GLY A 144 -8.20 -19.85 11.68
CA GLY A 144 -9.30 -19.58 12.61
C GLY A 144 -9.64 -18.11 12.74
N LEU A 145 -10.21 -17.75 13.88
CA LEU A 145 -10.75 -16.41 14.10
C LEU A 145 -9.66 -15.33 14.29
N PHE A 146 -8.55 -15.69 14.92
CA PHE A 146 -7.55 -14.70 15.32
C PHE A 146 -6.22 -14.86 14.59
N ALA A 147 -5.71 -16.07 14.46
CA ALA A 147 -4.38 -16.30 13.91
C ALA A 147 -4.34 -16.08 12.39
N MET A 148 -3.16 -15.69 11.93
CA MET A 148 -2.83 -15.56 10.51
C MET A 148 -1.41 -16.10 10.31
N TYR A 149 -1.29 -17.23 9.64
CA TYR A 149 0.02 -17.82 9.36
C TYR A 149 0.83 -16.94 8.42
N SER A 150 2.03 -16.60 8.87
CA SER A 150 2.95 -15.77 8.10
C SER A 150 3.51 -16.56 6.91
N ARG A 151 3.08 -16.18 5.70
CA ARG A 151 3.65 -16.63 4.42
C ARG A 151 4.42 -15.53 3.73
N SER A 152 4.11 -14.28 4.08
CA SER A 152 4.76 -13.12 3.52
C SER A 152 6.04 -12.76 4.28
N LYS A 153 7.01 -12.24 3.52
CA LYS A 153 8.24 -11.64 4.04
C LYS A 153 8.45 -10.29 3.38
N CYS A 154 8.58 -9.26 4.20
CA CYS A 154 8.84 -7.91 3.75
C CYS A 154 10.31 -7.55 3.92
N ARG A 155 10.79 -6.68 3.04
CA ARG A 155 12.10 -6.03 3.19
C ARG A 155 12.10 -4.64 2.57
N VAL A 156 12.93 -3.78 3.10
CA VAL A 156 13.29 -2.52 2.44
C VAL A 156 14.45 -2.80 1.50
N ILE A 157 14.30 -2.39 0.24
CA ILE A 157 15.35 -2.51 -0.78
C ILE A 157 16.25 -1.30 -0.74
N ASP A 158 15.65 -0.09 -0.71
CA ASP A 158 16.38 1.17 -0.76
C ASP A 158 15.59 2.28 -0.05
N VAL A 159 16.31 3.21 0.59
CA VAL A 159 15.76 4.44 1.17
C VAL A 159 16.68 5.60 0.78
N ARG A 160 16.10 6.62 0.15
CA ARG A 160 16.79 7.86 -0.20
C ARG A 160 16.12 9.04 0.48
N SER A 161 16.65 10.23 0.28
CA SER A 161 16.10 11.45 0.89
C SER A 161 14.61 11.66 0.64
N ASN A 162 14.13 11.26 -0.54
CA ASN A 162 12.75 11.46 -1.02
C ASN A 162 12.14 10.24 -1.72
N SER A 163 12.66 9.05 -1.47
CA SER A 163 12.06 7.80 -1.95
C SER A 163 12.30 6.64 -1.01
N ILE A 164 11.41 5.64 -1.08
CA ILE A 164 11.58 4.34 -0.46
C ILE A 164 11.11 3.26 -1.42
N LYS A 165 11.91 2.19 -1.56
CA LYS A 165 11.56 0.98 -2.30
C LYS A 165 11.47 -0.19 -1.34
N VAL A 166 10.32 -0.87 -1.33
CA VAL A 166 10.00 -1.99 -0.44
C VAL A 166 9.57 -3.20 -1.27
N GLU A 167 9.76 -4.39 -0.72
CA GLU A 167 9.40 -5.65 -1.36
C GLU A 167 8.67 -6.56 -0.38
N VAL A 168 7.67 -7.28 -0.88
CA VAL A 168 7.09 -8.43 -0.21
C VAL A 168 7.17 -9.66 -1.10
N CYS A 169 7.52 -10.81 -0.50
CA CYS A 169 7.48 -12.12 -1.13
C CYS A 169 6.48 -13.01 -0.38
N TYR A 170 5.60 -13.71 -1.10
CA TYR A 170 4.67 -14.70 -0.55
C TYR A 170 4.34 -15.77 -1.59
N GLY A 171 4.50 -17.05 -1.23
CA GLY A 171 4.44 -18.13 -2.21
C GLY A 171 5.48 -17.93 -3.31
N ASP A 172 5.01 -17.89 -4.56
CA ASP A 172 5.82 -17.57 -5.75
C ASP A 172 5.65 -16.13 -6.23
N ILE A 173 4.96 -15.29 -5.46
CA ILE A 173 4.74 -13.87 -5.76
C ILE A 173 5.89 -13.04 -5.23
N ILE A 174 6.35 -12.12 -6.06
CA ILE A 174 7.27 -11.04 -5.70
C ILE A 174 6.59 -9.73 -6.10
N HIS A 175 6.32 -8.87 -5.14
CA HIS A 175 5.80 -7.54 -5.35
C HIS A 175 6.76 -6.51 -4.78
N ARG A 176 7.17 -5.54 -5.59
CA ARG A 176 7.93 -4.35 -5.20
C ARG A 176 7.09 -3.12 -5.37
N ARG A 177 7.16 -2.22 -4.42
CA ARG A 177 6.55 -0.90 -4.49
C ARG A 177 7.59 0.17 -4.18
N GLU A 178 7.64 1.19 -5.03
CA GLU A 178 8.49 2.36 -4.82
C GLU A 178 7.62 3.61 -4.70
N PHE A 179 7.90 4.40 -3.68
CA PHE A 179 7.33 5.73 -3.49
C PHE A 179 8.41 6.75 -3.79
N MET A 180 8.16 7.63 -4.75
CA MET A 180 9.06 8.72 -5.15
C MET A 180 8.32 10.04 -4.92
N ILE A 181 8.81 10.85 -3.97
CA ILE A 181 8.22 12.12 -3.61
C ILE A 181 8.96 13.22 -4.38
N LYS A 182 8.21 14.06 -5.09
CA LYS A 182 8.69 15.24 -5.78
C LYS A 182 8.06 16.49 -5.18
N ASN A 183 8.48 17.67 -5.61
CA ASN A 183 7.94 18.92 -5.07
C ASN A 183 6.42 19.03 -5.27
N ASP A 184 5.92 18.57 -6.41
CA ASP A 184 4.56 18.79 -6.90
C ASP A 184 3.71 17.51 -7.01
N CYS A 185 4.31 16.34 -6.77
CA CYS A 185 3.60 15.07 -6.88
C CYS A 185 4.30 13.93 -6.14
N ILE A 186 3.54 12.85 -5.95
CA ILE A 186 4.06 11.55 -5.52
C ILE A 186 3.87 10.59 -6.69
N ILE A 187 4.91 9.79 -6.98
CA ILE A 187 4.84 8.70 -7.93
C ILE A 187 4.89 7.40 -7.12
N ILE A 188 3.90 6.54 -7.30
CA ILE A 188 3.88 5.17 -6.75
C ILE A 188 4.09 4.24 -7.93
N GLN A 189 5.11 3.39 -7.86
CA GLN A 189 5.38 2.37 -8.86
C GLN A 189 5.29 0.98 -8.25
N ASP A 190 4.45 0.14 -8.84
CA ASP A 190 4.33 -1.28 -8.52
C ASP A 190 4.98 -2.12 -9.59
N GLU A 191 5.79 -3.10 -9.17
CA GLU A 191 6.41 -4.12 -10.02
C GLU A 191 6.07 -5.50 -9.44
N CYS A 192 5.55 -6.42 -10.27
CA CYS A 192 5.18 -7.75 -9.82
C CYS A 192 5.53 -8.82 -10.87
N ASN A 193 5.81 -10.03 -10.42
CA ASN A 193 6.05 -11.17 -11.32
C ASN A 193 4.75 -11.85 -11.78
N LYS A 194 3.59 -11.43 -11.31
CA LYS A 194 2.25 -11.91 -11.69
C LYS A 194 1.35 -10.75 -12.05
N ALA A 195 0.33 -11.01 -12.87
CA ALA A 195 -0.76 -10.07 -13.11
C ALA A 195 -1.48 -9.74 -11.80
N TYR A 196 -1.87 -8.49 -11.63
CA TYR A 196 -2.50 -7.99 -10.41
C TYR A 196 -3.53 -6.91 -10.68
N GLN A 197 -4.36 -6.66 -9.68
CA GLN A 197 -5.21 -5.47 -9.58
C GLN A 197 -4.69 -4.59 -8.43
N ALA A 198 -4.54 -3.30 -8.67
CA ALA A 198 -4.20 -2.36 -7.60
C ALA A 198 -5.48 -1.84 -6.94
N HIS A 199 -5.46 -1.79 -5.63
CA HIS A 199 -6.52 -1.23 -4.81
C HIS A 199 -6.02 0.04 -4.15
N PHE A 200 -6.78 1.14 -4.32
CA PHE A 200 -6.59 2.41 -3.62
C PHE A 200 -7.94 2.77 -3.01
N ILE A 201 -8.03 2.63 -1.70
CA ILE A 201 -9.28 2.74 -0.96
C ILE A 201 -9.46 4.16 -0.47
N GLN A 202 -10.62 4.74 -0.78
CA GLN A 202 -10.95 6.12 -0.43
C GLN A 202 -12.22 6.24 0.42
N ASN A 203 -13.12 5.26 0.41
CA ASN A 203 -14.49 5.43 0.90
C ASN A 203 -14.98 4.40 1.91
N GLU A 204 -14.24 3.36 2.23
CA GLU A 204 -14.64 2.35 3.22
C GLU A 204 -13.69 2.36 4.41
N VAL A 205 -13.73 3.42 5.20
CA VAL A 205 -12.90 3.57 6.40
C VAL A 205 -13.72 3.28 7.64
N THR A 206 -13.21 2.42 8.52
CA THR A 206 -13.87 2.14 9.81
C THR A 206 -13.38 3.11 10.87
N ARG A 207 -14.32 3.63 11.66
CA ARG A 207 -14.03 4.53 12.78
C ARG A 207 -14.54 3.90 14.08
N GLY A 208 -13.68 3.08 14.67
CA GLY A 208 -14.02 2.32 15.88
C GLY A 208 -14.82 1.06 15.59
N TYR A 209 -15.11 0.31 16.65
CA TYR A 209 -15.74 -1.00 16.56
C TYR A 209 -17.18 -0.92 16.02
N GLY A 210 -17.43 -1.63 14.91
CA GLY A 210 -18.76 -1.74 14.30
C GLY A 210 -19.25 -0.46 13.61
N LYS A 211 -18.37 0.52 13.30
CA LYS A 211 -18.74 1.76 12.62
C LYS A 211 -18.00 1.87 11.29
N ILE A 212 -18.75 2.09 10.23
CA ILE A 212 -18.21 2.43 8.88
C ILE A 212 -18.62 3.87 8.59
N LEU A 213 -17.67 4.68 8.14
CA LEU A 213 -17.98 5.95 7.51
C LEU A 213 -18.19 5.67 6.03
N VAL A 214 -19.38 6.01 5.54
CA VAL A 214 -19.68 6.06 4.12
C VAL A 214 -19.51 7.53 3.74
N GLY A 215 -18.49 7.82 2.93
CA GLY A 215 -18.23 9.15 2.40
C GLY A 215 -19.21 9.52 1.28
#